data_413d2fbafd0773c1983d715ebef50dce
#
_entry.id   413d2fbafd0773c1983d715ebef50dce
#
_cell.length_a   1.000
_cell.length_b   1.000
_cell.length_c   1.000
_cell.angle_alpha   90.00
_cell.angle_beta   90.00
_cell.angle_gamma   90.00
#
_symmetry.space_group_name_H-M   'P 1'
#
loop_
_entity.id
_entity.type
_entity.pdbx_description
1 polymer ?
#
loop_
_entity_poly.entity_id
_entity_poly.type
_entity_poly.pdbx_seq_one_letter_code
_entity_poly.pdbx_strand_id
1 'polypeptide(L)'
;MAAIQALGATFVAISPQLVKFSREFVEQKKYTFDLLSDPGNKVARTFGLVYTVGEDLRKVYLQFDIDVPKHNGDDSWSLPMPARYIIDREGIVRYAEVEPDHTLRPEPEHTIAALKEL
;
A
#
# COMPACT_ATOMS: atom_id res chain seq x y z
N MET A 1 6.54 -2.60 -13.69
CA MET A 1 7.71 -3.10 -12.94
C MET A 1 9.00 -3.03 -13.74
N ALA A 2 9.01 -3.56 -14.94
CA ALA A 2 10.22 -3.52 -15.77
C ALA A 2 10.75 -2.09 -16.01
N ALA A 3 9.87 -1.12 -16.24
CA ALA A 3 10.24 0.27 -16.44
C ALA A 3 10.90 0.89 -15.20
N ILE A 4 10.43 0.55 -14.01
CA ILE A 4 11.00 1.02 -12.75
C ILE A 4 12.38 0.41 -12.52
N GLN A 5 12.51 -0.89 -12.74
CA GLN A 5 13.78 -1.60 -12.61
C GLN A 5 14.82 -1.11 -13.62
N ALA A 6 14.38 -0.79 -14.84
CA ALA A 6 15.27 -0.24 -15.88
C ALA A 6 15.86 1.12 -15.48
N LEU A 7 15.19 1.87 -14.62
CA LEU A 7 15.69 3.15 -14.09
C LEU A 7 16.55 2.98 -12.83
N GLY A 8 16.88 1.74 -12.46
CA GLY A 8 17.70 1.44 -11.30
C GLY A 8 16.98 1.54 -9.95
N ALA A 9 15.65 1.51 -9.95
CA ALA A 9 14.85 1.57 -8.75
C ALA A 9 14.32 0.20 -8.33
N THR A 10 14.06 0.04 -7.05
CA THR A 10 13.40 -1.14 -6.47
C THR A 10 11.99 -0.76 -6.06
N PHE A 11 11.03 -1.60 -6.35
CA PHE A 11 9.64 -1.41 -5.95
C PHE A 11 9.30 -2.30 -4.76
N VAL A 12 8.68 -1.70 -3.74
CA VAL A 12 8.21 -2.39 -2.55
C VAL A 12 6.78 -1.94 -2.26
N ALA A 13 5.88 -2.87 -2.01
CA ALA A 13 4.53 -2.57 -1.55
C ALA A 13 4.41 -2.91 -0.06
N ILE A 14 3.60 -2.13 0.67
CA ILE A 14 3.40 -2.32 2.11
C ILE A 14 1.91 -2.33 2.40
N SER A 15 1.46 -3.29 3.22
CA SER A 15 0.08 -3.47 3.62
C SER A 15 0.00 -3.87 5.08
N PRO A 16 -1.04 -3.47 5.84
CA PRO A 16 -1.23 -3.93 7.22
C PRO A 16 -1.66 -5.38 7.31
N GLN A 17 -1.90 -6.04 6.20
CA GLN A 17 -2.32 -7.43 6.15
C GLN A 17 -1.28 -8.35 6.78
N LEU A 18 -1.73 -9.42 7.47
CA LEU A 18 -0.83 -10.41 8.05
C LEU A 18 0.04 -11.08 6.98
N VAL A 19 1.28 -11.43 7.34
CA VAL A 19 2.23 -12.07 6.43
C VAL A 19 1.64 -13.29 5.73
N LYS A 20 0.88 -14.09 6.45
CA LYS A 20 0.20 -15.27 5.92
C LYS A 20 -0.63 -14.95 4.67
N PHE A 21 -1.47 -13.91 4.75
CA PHE A 21 -2.33 -13.52 3.64
C PHE A 21 -1.57 -12.82 2.53
N SER A 22 -0.55 -12.04 2.88
CA SER A 22 0.32 -11.40 1.89
C SER A 22 1.07 -12.43 1.06
N ARG A 23 1.56 -13.51 1.67
CA ARG A 23 2.21 -14.61 0.95
C ARG A 23 1.27 -15.29 -0.02
N GLU A 24 0.05 -15.61 0.41
CA GLU A 24 -0.96 -16.21 -0.46
C GLU A 24 -1.25 -15.32 -1.66
N PHE A 25 -1.35 -14.02 -1.43
CA PHE A 25 -1.64 -13.04 -2.46
C PHE A 25 -0.50 -12.96 -3.49
N VAL A 26 0.74 -12.93 -3.04
CA VAL A 26 1.93 -12.91 -3.90
C VAL A 26 1.99 -14.18 -4.75
N GLU A 27 1.72 -15.35 -4.16
CA GLU A 27 1.72 -16.63 -4.88
C GLU A 27 0.62 -16.69 -5.94
N GLN A 28 -0.59 -16.23 -5.62
CA GLN A 28 -1.72 -16.23 -6.55
C GLN A 28 -1.53 -15.26 -7.71
N LYS A 29 -1.00 -14.07 -7.42
CA LYS A 29 -0.83 -13.01 -8.41
C LYS A 29 0.52 -13.03 -9.10
N LYS A 30 1.46 -13.85 -8.61
CA LYS A 30 2.81 -13.99 -9.15
C LYS A 30 3.54 -12.66 -9.26
N TYR A 31 3.47 -11.84 -8.20
CA TYR A 31 4.16 -10.57 -8.15
C TYR A 31 5.69 -10.75 -8.18
N THR A 32 6.35 -9.85 -8.89
CA THR A 32 7.82 -9.84 -8.99
C THR A 32 8.49 -8.86 -8.02
N PHE A 33 7.70 -8.16 -7.22
CA PHE A 33 8.18 -7.21 -6.20
C PHE A 33 7.84 -7.74 -4.80
N ASP A 34 8.49 -7.17 -3.80
CA ASP A 34 8.26 -7.52 -2.40
C ASP A 34 6.98 -6.88 -1.87
N LEU A 35 6.16 -7.66 -1.21
CA LEU A 35 4.98 -7.20 -0.50
C LEU A 35 5.24 -7.37 1.00
N LEU A 36 5.46 -6.25 1.69
CA LEU A 36 5.79 -6.23 3.11
C LEU A 36 4.53 -6.08 3.96
N SER A 37 4.55 -6.65 5.15
CA SER A 37 3.48 -6.50 6.12
C SER A 37 3.82 -5.42 7.14
N ASP A 38 2.83 -4.58 7.46
CA ASP A 38 2.91 -3.52 8.47
C ASP A 38 1.83 -3.75 9.53
N PRO A 39 1.99 -4.73 10.43
CA PRO A 39 0.97 -5.03 11.44
C PRO A 39 0.67 -3.81 12.31
N GLY A 40 -0.62 -3.52 12.49
CA GLY A 40 -1.06 -2.37 13.27
C GLY A 40 -0.84 -1.03 12.61
N ASN A 41 -0.48 -1.01 11.32
CA ASN A 41 -0.24 0.23 10.56
C ASN A 41 0.85 1.13 11.19
N LYS A 42 1.87 0.56 11.78
CA LYS A 42 2.92 1.33 12.47
C LYS A 42 3.67 2.27 11.55
N VAL A 43 4.09 1.77 10.39
CA VAL A 43 4.78 2.59 9.38
C VAL A 43 3.80 3.59 8.76
N ALA A 44 2.60 3.15 8.42
CA ALA A 44 1.56 4.02 7.86
C ALA A 44 1.22 5.18 8.79
N ARG A 45 1.18 4.95 10.12
CA ARG A 45 0.97 6.03 11.10
C ARG A 45 2.09 7.05 11.09
N THR A 46 3.32 6.61 10.92
CA THR A 46 4.48 7.50 10.81
C THR A 46 4.33 8.45 9.61
N PHE A 47 3.76 7.97 8.51
CA PHE A 47 3.47 8.78 7.34
C PHE A 47 2.15 9.55 7.40
N GLY A 48 1.37 9.41 8.49
CA GLY A 48 0.10 10.11 8.65
C GLY A 48 -1.02 9.59 7.74
N LEU A 49 -0.96 8.33 7.33
CA LEU A 49 -1.88 7.77 6.33
C LEU A 49 -3.09 7.05 6.90
N VAL A 50 -3.12 6.80 8.21
CA VAL A 50 -4.12 5.89 8.80
C VAL A 50 -5.47 6.56 8.98
N TYR A 51 -6.53 5.88 8.58
CA TYR A 51 -7.92 6.25 8.86
C TYR A 51 -8.68 5.03 9.38
N THR A 52 -9.83 5.28 9.99
CA THR A 52 -10.70 4.21 10.49
C THR A 52 -11.93 4.08 9.61
N VAL A 53 -12.27 2.84 9.23
CA VAL A 53 -13.45 2.56 8.43
C VAL A 53 -14.70 2.77 9.29
N GLY A 54 -15.66 3.57 8.81
CA GLY A 54 -16.91 3.84 9.51
C GLY A 54 -17.82 2.61 9.59
N GLU A 55 -18.72 2.57 10.59
CA GLU A 55 -19.57 1.41 10.85
C GLU A 55 -20.42 0.97 9.66
N ASP A 56 -21.00 1.91 8.94
CA ASP A 56 -21.82 1.60 7.76
C ASP A 56 -21.00 0.93 6.66
N LEU A 57 -19.79 1.42 6.42
CA LEU A 57 -18.90 0.87 5.42
C LEU A 57 -18.35 -0.50 5.85
N ARG A 58 -18.17 -0.74 7.16
CA ARG A 58 -17.79 -2.06 7.68
C ARG A 58 -18.81 -3.12 7.29
N LYS A 59 -20.10 -2.81 7.41
CA LYS A 59 -21.18 -3.71 7.02
C LYS A 59 -21.13 -4.03 5.53
N VAL A 60 -20.89 -3.04 4.70
CA VAL A 60 -20.75 -3.22 3.25
C VAL A 60 -19.56 -4.12 2.93
N TYR A 61 -18.42 -3.90 3.57
CA TYR A 61 -17.24 -4.72 3.37
C TYR A 61 -17.50 -6.19 3.73
N LEU A 62 -18.15 -6.45 4.86
CA LEU A 62 -18.47 -7.82 5.28
C LEU A 62 -19.45 -8.51 4.32
N GLN A 63 -20.39 -7.76 3.72
CA GLN A 63 -21.29 -8.30 2.69
C GLN A 63 -20.55 -8.76 1.44
N PHE A 64 -19.43 -8.13 1.10
CA PHE A 64 -18.58 -8.50 -0.02
C PHE A 64 -17.43 -9.44 0.38
N ASP A 65 -17.51 -10.04 1.56
CA ASP A 65 -16.50 -10.95 2.09
C ASP A 65 -15.13 -10.28 2.30
N ILE A 66 -15.13 -8.97 2.55
CA ILE A 66 -13.93 -8.21 2.89
C ILE A 66 -13.85 -8.11 4.41
N ASP A 67 -13.14 -9.03 5.04
CA ASP A 67 -12.99 -9.11 6.49
C ASP A 67 -11.66 -8.50 6.92
N VAL A 68 -11.67 -7.18 7.17
CA VAL A 68 -10.46 -6.44 7.56
C VAL A 68 -9.85 -6.96 8.86
N PRO A 69 -10.61 -7.20 9.95
CA PRO A 69 -10.03 -7.76 11.17
C PRO A 69 -9.33 -9.10 10.95
N LYS A 70 -9.93 -9.99 10.17
CA LYS A 70 -9.35 -11.30 9.87
C LYS A 70 -8.01 -11.17 9.16
N HIS A 71 -7.94 -10.34 8.12
CA HIS A 71 -6.75 -10.21 7.29
C HIS A 71 -5.64 -9.42 7.96
N ASN A 72 -5.99 -8.44 8.79
CA ASN A 72 -5.00 -7.59 9.47
C ASN A 72 -4.66 -8.03 10.88
N GLY A 73 -5.43 -8.95 11.44
CA GLY A 73 -5.17 -9.52 12.76
C GLY A 73 -5.51 -8.59 13.93
N ASP A 74 -6.31 -7.54 13.71
CA ASP A 74 -6.79 -6.67 14.77
C ASP A 74 -8.19 -6.15 14.44
N ASP A 75 -8.90 -5.66 15.47
CA ASP A 75 -10.29 -5.21 15.35
C ASP A 75 -10.41 -3.69 15.17
N SER A 76 -9.31 -3.00 14.87
CA SER A 76 -9.32 -1.53 14.80
C SER A 76 -10.07 -1.00 13.58
N TRP A 77 -10.19 -1.78 12.52
CA TRP A 77 -10.71 -1.34 11.23
C TRP A 77 -9.93 -0.13 10.69
N SER A 78 -8.66 -0.04 11.04
CA SER A 78 -7.77 1.02 10.57
C SER A 78 -7.03 0.58 9.32
N LEU A 79 -7.06 1.43 8.30
CA LEU A 79 -6.42 1.18 7.01
C LEU A 79 -5.55 2.37 6.63
N PRO A 80 -4.50 2.15 5.84
CA PRO A 80 -3.74 3.25 5.27
C PRO A 80 -4.44 3.79 4.04
N MET A 81 -4.40 5.11 3.85
CA MET A 81 -4.79 5.70 2.57
C MET A 81 -3.82 5.22 1.49
N PRO A 82 -4.31 4.93 0.27
CA PRO A 82 -3.41 4.60 -0.83
C PRO A 82 -2.39 5.71 -1.04
N ALA A 83 -1.14 5.35 -1.07
CA ALA A 83 -0.05 6.30 -1.21
C ALA A 83 1.09 5.69 -1.99
N ARG A 84 1.88 6.56 -2.62
CA ARG A 84 3.04 6.17 -3.40
C ARG A 84 4.15 7.18 -3.15
N TYR A 85 5.34 6.67 -2.80
CA TYR A 85 6.49 7.51 -2.49
C TYR A 85 7.68 7.06 -3.31
N ILE A 86 8.51 8.02 -3.70
CA ILE A 86 9.83 7.75 -4.24
C ILE A 86 10.86 8.30 -3.26
N ILE A 87 11.73 7.41 -2.81
CA ILE A 87 12.78 7.73 -1.84
C ILE A 87 14.12 7.58 -2.53
N ASP A 88 14.98 8.59 -2.45
CA ASP A 88 16.29 8.55 -3.07
C ASP A 88 17.29 7.74 -2.22
N ARG A 89 18.53 7.63 -2.73
CA ARG A 89 19.59 6.86 -2.06
C ARG A 89 20.01 7.45 -0.72
N GLU A 90 19.71 8.72 -0.49
CA GLU A 90 19.99 9.40 0.78
C GLU A 90 18.87 9.25 1.80
N GLY A 91 17.79 8.55 1.45
CA GLY A 91 16.64 8.37 2.33
C GLY A 91 15.66 9.53 2.34
N ILE A 92 15.73 10.40 1.35
CA ILE A 92 14.86 11.59 1.25
C ILE A 92 13.72 11.30 0.29
N VAL A 93 12.49 11.59 0.73
CA VAL A 93 11.30 11.48 -0.13
C VAL A 93 11.34 12.60 -1.17
N ARG A 94 11.41 12.21 -2.45
CA ARG A 94 11.46 13.14 -3.57
C ARG A 94 10.14 13.29 -4.30
N TYR A 95 9.22 12.35 -4.09
CA TYR A 95 7.92 12.37 -4.73
C TYR A 95 6.91 11.70 -3.80
N ALA A 96 5.73 12.26 -3.69
CA ALA A 96 4.66 11.70 -2.88
C ALA A 96 3.31 11.90 -3.55
N GLU A 97 2.51 10.84 -3.65
CA GLU A 97 1.10 10.90 -4.02
C GLU A 97 0.31 10.19 -2.92
N VAL A 98 -0.65 10.88 -2.33
CA VAL A 98 -1.56 10.32 -1.34
C VAL A 98 -2.98 10.56 -1.85
N GLU A 99 -3.77 9.48 -1.95
CA GLU A 99 -5.14 9.57 -2.44
C GLU A 99 -6.14 9.19 -1.34
N PRO A 100 -6.81 10.19 -0.73
CA PRO A 100 -7.82 9.90 0.29
C PRO A 100 -9.02 9.11 -0.25
N ASP A 101 -9.35 9.25 -1.52
CA ASP A 101 -10.37 8.47 -2.18
C ASP A 101 -9.76 7.19 -2.76
N HIS A 102 -9.96 6.06 -2.08
CA HIS A 102 -9.40 4.77 -2.48
C HIS A 102 -9.97 4.23 -3.80
N THR A 103 -11.03 4.85 -4.34
CA THR A 103 -11.57 4.47 -5.65
C THR A 103 -10.75 5.05 -6.79
N LEU A 104 -9.94 6.08 -6.52
CA LEU A 104 -9.02 6.67 -7.48
C LEU A 104 -7.64 6.06 -7.34
N ARG A 105 -6.98 5.78 -8.45
CA ARG A 105 -5.62 5.23 -8.46
C ARG A 105 -4.72 6.11 -9.33
N PRO A 106 -3.58 6.61 -8.80
CA PRO A 106 -2.61 7.31 -9.63
C PRO A 106 -2.11 6.40 -10.75
N GLU A 107 -1.93 6.96 -11.93
CA GLU A 107 -1.40 6.20 -13.05
C GLU A 107 0.10 5.91 -12.86
N PRO A 108 0.58 4.72 -13.25
CA PRO A 108 2.00 4.38 -13.12
C PRO A 108 2.92 5.35 -13.84
N GLU A 109 2.46 5.98 -14.91
CA GLU A 109 3.22 6.94 -15.71
C GLU A 109 3.69 8.13 -14.87
N HIS A 110 2.90 8.60 -13.91
CA HIS A 110 3.27 9.70 -13.01
C HIS A 110 4.50 9.34 -12.17
N THR A 111 4.52 8.13 -11.64
CA THR A 111 5.64 7.62 -10.85
C THR A 111 6.89 7.46 -11.70
N ILE A 112 6.75 6.93 -12.90
CA ILE A 112 7.87 6.72 -13.83
C ILE A 112 8.45 8.07 -14.26
N ALA A 113 7.59 9.05 -14.58
CA ALA A 113 8.04 10.40 -14.94
C ALA A 113 8.82 11.05 -13.79
N ALA A 114 8.36 10.93 -12.56
CA ALA A 114 9.04 11.46 -11.38
C ALA A 114 10.40 10.79 -11.16
N LEU A 115 10.51 9.47 -11.37
CA LEU A 115 11.77 8.75 -11.29
C LEU A 115 12.80 9.24 -12.30
N LYS A 116 12.37 9.56 -13.50
CA LYS A 116 13.27 10.04 -14.57
C LYS A 116 13.89 11.39 -14.24
N GLU A 117 13.26 12.19 -13.39
CA GLU A 117 13.74 13.50 -12.98
C GLU A 117 14.77 13.46 -11.84
N LEU A 118 15.00 12.30 -11.24
CA LEU A 118 15.97 12.15 -10.15
C LEU A 118 17.43 12.05 -10.62
#